data_81523f1384edc7fdebf9d43879ca8178
#
_entry.id   81523f1384edc7fdebf9d43879ca8178
#
_cell.length_a   1.000
_cell.length_b   1.000
_cell.length_c   1.000
_cell.angle_alpha   90.00
_cell.angle_beta   90.00
_cell.angle_gamma   90.00
#
_symmetry.space_group_name_H-M   'P 1'
#
loop_
_entity.id
_entity.type
_entity.pdbx_description
1 polymer ?
#
loop_
_entity_poly.entity_id
_entity_poly.type
_entity_poly.pdbx_seq_one_letter_code
_entity_poly.pdbx_strand_id
1 'polypeptide(L)'
;MKKYFVYIASAVLMMAACAKEDINTPVETPVVGETEFISIELNPATRTILDGTNTNWSAGDAVGVYFKNESIGTLTLVEGSTNKFEGEIESALLLGQDKVTLKYPADVTAVPTTQVAVAGSFANGAALLEGSVRLKDLRAGEGVTLNNETALLQFKTPVAGDVAFTIGTTTYTVTGCAANTTYYACVDPAVSGKLSYTVGLALGGKEKASFSTEANKVYDLGALTLKESMFGVIGNTGDWGDKADIKMYETTGDNFYVAYGVEVTSGFKVRKAGVWDNNYNFGTTSATAKSANSVVGVYTDGGSTDINVTNGTYDIYFDRLAGQVYIMTPGNSHKVATQPTAPGNYSLAGSFNGGGWDDTVAMKYSGDGIWTNVQNFAANNEFKIKIKGSWNSSWGADNVSPGSELVSNSGGNAKVKAAGTYIVGFYKDGNKITLVKK
;
A
#
# COMPACT_ATOMS: atom_id res chain seq x y z
N MET A 1 -7.12 28.45 15.13
CA MET A 1 -6.06 29.23 15.81
C MET A 1 -5.84 30.52 15.05
N LYS A 2 -6.32 31.62 15.64
CA LYS A 2 -6.19 32.99 15.09
C LYS A 2 -4.76 33.44 15.30
N LYS A 3 -4.04 33.85 14.27
CA LYS A 3 -2.88 34.74 14.25
C LYS A 3 -2.29 34.74 12.85
N TYR A 4 -2.53 35.81 12.12
CA TYR A 4 -1.68 36.48 11.12
C TYR A 4 -2.48 37.53 10.36
N PHE A 5 -2.99 38.51 11.12
CA PHE A 5 -3.48 39.75 10.58
C PHE A 5 -2.85 40.92 11.36
N VAL A 6 -1.60 41.19 11.08
CA VAL A 6 -0.98 42.50 11.40
C VAL A 6 0.31 42.52 10.61
N TYR A 7 0.36 43.27 9.51
CA TYR A 7 1.55 43.93 8.95
C TYR A 7 1.28 44.42 7.51
N ILE A 8 0.29 45.28 7.29
CA ILE A 8 0.31 46.25 6.18
C ILE A 8 -0.42 47.52 6.69
N ALA A 9 0.22 48.22 7.56
CA ALA A 9 -0.21 49.56 7.95
C ALA A 9 1.04 50.39 8.36
N SER A 10 2.00 50.57 7.46
CA SER A 10 3.11 51.49 7.66
C SER A 10 3.90 51.71 6.39
N ALA A 11 3.37 52.34 5.36
CA ALA A 11 4.16 52.95 4.32
C ALA A 11 3.34 53.89 3.42
N VAL A 12 2.55 54.76 3.95
CA VAL A 12 2.10 55.98 3.21
C VAL A 12 2.06 57.12 4.20
N LEU A 13 3.21 57.65 4.55
CA LEU A 13 3.35 58.96 5.13
C LEU A 13 4.75 59.50 4.79
N MET A 14 4.92 60.12 3.66
CA MET A 14 5.88 61.18 3.37
C MET A 14 5.85 61.49 1.86
N MET A 15 5.00 62.42 1.49
CA MET A 15 5.23 63.46 0.51
C MET A 15 4.02 64.39 0.43
N ALA A 16 3.98 65.31 1.37
CA ALA A 16 3.10 66.43 1.25
C ALA A 16 3.96 67.70 1.44
N ALA A 17 4.41 68.27 0.31
CA ALA A 17 4.81 69.68 0.29
C ALA A 17 4.59 70.20 -1.16
N CYS A 18 3.74 71.21 -1.23
CA CYS A 18 3.54 72.17 -2.31
C CYS A 18 2.71 71.75 -3.51
N ALA A 19 1.42 72.00 -3.45
CA ALA A 19 0.72 72.90 -4.39
C ALA A 19 -0.73 73.09 -3.93
N LYS A 20 -1.12 74.32 -3.76
CA LYS A 20 -2.52 74.74 -3.54
C LYS A 20 -3.27 74.57 -4.85
N GLU A 21 -4.27 73.69 -4.84
CA GLU A 21 -5.51 73.85 -5.63
C GLU A 21 -6.61 73.03 -4.93
N ASP A 22 -7.69 73.72 -4.61
CA ASP A 22 -8.91 73.15 -4.05
C ASP A 22 -9.54 72.24 -5.08
N ILE A 23 -9.44 70.93 -4.84
CA ILE A 23 -10.36 69.93 -5.42
C ILE A 23 -10.96 69.17 -4.25
N ASN A 24 -12.17 69.55 -3.90
CA ASN A 24 -13.05 68.79 -3.04
C ASN A 24 -13.57 67.55 -3.83
N THR A 25 -12.75 66.60 -4.06
CA THR A 25 -13.16 65.21 -4.41
C THR A 25 -12.93 64.39 -3.17
N PRO A 26 -13.96 63.68 -2.68
CA PRO A 26 -13.75 62.75 -1.57
C PRO A 26 -12.71 61.71 -2.08
N VAL A 27 -11.56 61.66 -1.43
CA VAL A 27 -10.66 60.51 -1.57
C VAL A 27 -11.45 59.36 -0.92
N GLU A 28 -12.07 58.55 -1.77
CA GLU A 28 -12.62 57.27 -1.31
C GLU A 28 -11.44 56.50 -0.77
N THR A 29 -11.37 56.38 0.54
CA THR A 29 -10.49 55.43 1.21
C THR A 29 -10.91 54.05 0.70
N PRO A 30 -9.98 53.24 0.18
CA PRO A 30 -10.32 51.90 -0.30
C PRO A 30 -10.96 51.13 0.89
N VAL A 31 -12.24 50.79 0.73
CA VAL A 31 -12.96 49.98 1.73
C VAL A 31 -12.39 48.57 1.59
N VAL A 32 -11.60 48.19 2.59
CA VAL A 32 -11.09 46.82 2.67
C VAL A 32 -12.30 45.94 2.97
N GLY A 33 -12.64 45.03 2.05
CA GLY A 33 -13.67 44.01 2.25
C GLY A 33 -14.93 44.14 1.39
N GLU A 34 -14.93 44.93 0.31
CA GLU A 34 -16.03 44.82 -0.68
C GLU A 34 -15.87 43.51 -1.47
N THR A 35 -16.88 42.65 -1.33
CA THR A 35 -17.04 41.44 -2.17
C THR A 35 -17.96 41.74 -3.34
N GLU A 36 -17.74 41.05 -4.45
CA GLU A 36 -18.65 41.05 -5.58
C GLU A 36 -19.10 39.61 -5.92
N PHE A 37 -20.37 39.50 -6.32
CA PHE A 37 -20.94 38.22 -6.74
C PHE A 37 -20.55 37.89 -8.18
N ILE A 38 -19.98 36.72 -8.38
CA ILE A 38 -19.58 36.18 -9.67
C ILE A 38 -20.44 34.97 -10.03
N SER A 39 -20.87 34.92 -11.28
CA SER A 39 -21.58 33.79 -11.87
C SER A 39 -20.96 33.50 -13.25
N ILE A 40 -20.38 32.30 -13.39
CA ILE A 40 -19.68 31.90 -14.63
C ILE A 40 -19.99 30.47 -15.03
N GLU A 41 -19.74 30.14 -16.29
CA GLU A 41 -19.69 28.77 -16.76
C GLU A 41 -18.25 28.28 -16.81
N LEU A 42 -17.98 27.14 -16.17
CA LEU A 42 -16.68 26.48 -16.25
C LEU A 42 -16.77 25.29 -17.19
N ASN A 43 -15.99 25.35 -18.25
CA ASN A 43 -15.84 24.24 -19.18
C ASN A 43 -14.56 23.47 -18.78
N PRO A 44 -14.69 22.25 -18.28
CA PRO A 44 -13.52 21.41 -18.05
C PRO A 44 -12.99 20.97 -19.42
N ALA A 45 -12.09 21.74 -20.03
CA ALA A 45 -11.54 21.40 -21.35
C ALA A 45 -10.81 20.07 -21.35
N THR A 46 -10.58 19.48 -20.20
CA THR A 46 -9.60 18.44 -20.06
C THR A 46 -9.94 17.32 -19.09
N ARG A 47 -11.18 17.22 -18.65
CA ARG A 47 -11.65 15.91 -18.21
C ARG A 47 -11.78 14.94 -19.40
N THR A 48 -11.60 15.43 -20.62
CA THR A 48 -11.67 14.71 -21.90
C THR A 48 -10.38 13.97 -22.32
N ILE A 49 -9.36 13.89 -21.48
CA ILE A 49 -8.20 13.00 -21.78
C ILE A 49 -8.62 11.53 -21.72
N LEU A 50 -9.68 11.21 -20.98
CA LEU A 50 -10.26 9.88 -20.98
C LEU A 50 -11.26 9.80 -22.13
N ASP A 51 -10.82 9.22 -23.25
CA ASP A 51 -11.64 8.99 -24.43
C ASP A 51 -12.99 8.35 -24.04
N GLY A 52 -14.06 9.14 -24.09
CA GLY A 52 -15.43 8.70 -23.81
C GLY A 52 -15.93 8.81 -22.35
N THR A 53 -15.19 9.30 -21.38
CA THR A 53 -15.71 9.55 -20.02
C THR A 53 -15.93 11.03 -19.77
N ASN A 54 -17.19 11.49 -19.93
CA ASN A 54 -17.62 12.79 -19.44
C ASN A 54 -17.52 12.80 -17.92
N THR A 55 -16.50 13.45 -17.38
CA THR A 55 -16.46 13.74 -15.95
C THR A 55 -17.31 14.98 -15.73
N ASN A 56 -18.53 14.76 -15.29
CA ASN A 56 -19.43 15.83 -14.91
C ASN A 56 -18.97 16.43 -13.56
N TRP A 57 -19.19 17.72 -13.39
CA TRP A 57 -19.11 18.34 -12.07
C TRP A 57 -20.10 17.67 -11.13
N SER A 58 -19.74 17.52 -9.88
CA SER A 58 -20.55 16.89 -8.83
C SER A 58 -21.05 17.94 -7.83
N ALA A 59 -22.22 17.71 -7.25
CA ALA A 59 -22.74 18.59 -6.22
C ALA A 59 -21.70 18.80 -5.10
N GLY A 60 -21.45 20.07 -4.77
CA GLY A 60 -20.44 20.47 -3.79
C GLY A 60 -19.06 20.75 -4.40
N ASP A 61 -18.84 20.55 -5.70
CA ASP A 61 -17.60 20.98 -6.34
C ASP A 61 -17.43 22.51 -6.21
N ALA A 62 -16.20 22.89 -5.85
CA ALA A 62 -15.84 24.28 -5.63
C ALA A 62 -14.53 24.64 -6.31
N VAL A 63 -14.45 25.82 -6.87
CA VAL A 63 -13.29 26.38 -7.55
C VAL A 63 -12.80 27.61 -6.80
N GLY A 64 -11.55 27.60 -6.37
CA GLY A 64 -10.92 28.77 -5.74
C GLY A 64 -10.54 29.81 -6.78
N VAL A 65 -10.74 31.09 -6.44
CA VAL A 65 -10.29 32.21 -7.25
C VAL A 65 -9.09 32.85 -6.56
N TYR A 66 -7.99 33.00 -7.30
CA TYR A 66 -6.71 33.46 -6.79
C TYR A 66 -6.20 34.69 -7.54
N PHE A 67 -5.63 35.63 -6.81
CA PHE A 67 -4.85 36.73 -7.37
C PHE A 67 -3.45 36.70 -6.77
N LYS A 68 -2.42 36.60 -7.62
CA LYS A 68 -1.01 36.49 -7.19
C LYS A 68 -0.77 35.38 -6.15
N ASN A 69 -1.44 34.24 -6.32
CA ASN A 69 -1.43 33.08 -5.42
C ASN A 69 -2.13 33.28 -4.05
N GLU A 70 -2.78 34.39 -3.80
CA GLU A 70 -3.64 34.60 -2.63
C GLU A 70 -5.09 34.29 -3.02
N SER A 71 -5.81 33.52 -2.19
CA SER A 71 -7.22 33.24 -2.41
C SER A 71 -8.03 34.52 -2.18
N ILE A 72 -8.85 34.87 -3.15
CA ILE A 72 -9.76 36.02 -3.08
C ILE A 72 -11.24 35.60 -3.01
N GLY A 73 -11.53 34.29 -3.08
CA GLY A 73 -12.88 33.74 -2.95
C GLY A 73 -13.01 32.36 -3.52
N THR A 74 -14.23 31.83 -3.44
CA THR A 74 -14.57 30.50 -3.93
C THR A 74 -15.91 30.52 -4.65
N LEU A 75 -15.96 29.87 -5.81
CA LEU A 75 -17.18 29.68 -6.59
C LEU A 75 -17.62 28.23 -6.43
N THR A 76 -18.88 27.99 -6.13
CA THR A 76 -19.45 26.65 -5.92
C THR A 76 -20.42 26.32 -7.07
N LEU A 77 -20.45 25.04 -7.47
CA LEU A 77 -21.38 24.55 -8.48
C LEU A 77 -22.83 24.82 -8.02
N VAL A 78 -23.58 25.46 -8.87
CA VAL A 78 -25.01 25.75 -8.63
C VAL A 78 -25.81 24.44 -8.66
N GLU A 79 -26.66 24.24 -7.67
CA GLU A 79 -27.49 23.05 -7.57
C GLU A 79 -28.33 22.84 -8.84
N GLY A 80 -28.27 21.62 -9.39
CA GLY A 80 -28.95 21.27 -10.63
C GLY A 80 -28.26 21.76 -11.91
N SER A 81 -27.16 22.52 -11.82
CA SER A 81 -26.36 22.90 -12.98
C SER A 81 -25.29 21.84 -13.29
N THR A 82 -24.89 21.80 -14.57
CA THR A 82 -23.80 20.93 -15.03
C THR A 82 -22.44 21.63 -15.11
N ASN A 83 -22.41 22.98 -15.10
CA ASN A 83 -21.17 23.76 -15.31
C ASN A 83 -21.25 25.21 -14.79
N LYS A 84 -22.35 25.64 -14.18
CA LYS A 84 -22.51 27.00 -13.66
C LYS A 84 -21.99 27.07 -12.22
N PHE A 85 -21.08 27.99 -11.96
CA PHE A 85 -20.47 28.24 -10.67
C PHE A 85 -20.78 29.67 -10.20
N GLU A 86 -21.08 29.80 -8.92
CA GLU A 86 -21.44 31.08 -8.29
C GLU A 86 -20.76 31.25 -6.94
N GLY A 87 -20.46 32.48 -6.58
CA GLY A 87 -19.88 32.83 -5.28
C GLY A 87 -19.41 34.27 -5.19
N GLU A 88 -18.92 34.65 -4.02
CA GLU A 88 -18.38 35.98 -3.76
C GLU A 88 -16.85 35.99 -3.81
N ILE A 89 -16.27 37.04 -4.38
CA ILE A 89 -14.83 37.25 -4.40
C ILE A 89 -14.47 38.65 -3.85
N GLU A 90 -13.34 38.77 -3.18
CA GLU A 90 -12.77 40.05 -2.75
C GLU A 90 -12.06 40.72 -3.94
N SER A 91 -12.64 41.76 -4.51
CA SER A 91 -12.11 42.38 -5.72
C SER A 91 -11.89 43.89 -5.62
N ALA A 92 -12.14 44.50 -4.45
CA ALA A 92 -12.10 45.94 -4.22
C ALA A 92 -10.81 46.63 -4.71
N LEU A 93 -9.68 45.94 -4.69
CA LEU A 93 -8.37 46.46 -5.07
C LEU A 93 -7.90 45.99 -6.46
N LEU A 94 -8.75 45.28 -7.21
CA LEU A 94 -8.39 44.69 -8.49
C LEU A 94 -8.95 45.50 -9.69
N LEU A 95 -8.11 45.65 -10.70
CA LEU A 95 -8.50 46.28 -11.96
C LEU A 95 -9.10 45.25 -12.91
N GLY A 96 -10.01 45.68 -13.79
CA GLY A 96 -10.62 44.78 -14.76
C GLY A 96 -9.63 44.07 -15.70
N GLN A 97 -8.42 44.56 -15.86
CA GLN A 97 -7.37 43.93 -16.67
C GLN A 97 -6.49 42.95 -15.89
N ASP A 98 -6.61 42.91 -14.54
CA ASP A 98 -5.87 41.98 -13.73
C ASP A 98 -6.29 40.54 -14.06
N LYS A 99 -5.30 39.65 -14.11
CA LYS A 99 -5.53 38.22 -14.31
C LYS A 99 -5.75 37.56 -12.97
N VAL A 100 -6.84 36.83 -12.87
CA VAL A 100 -7.12 35.90 -11.76
C VAL A 100 -6.96 34.47 -12.24
N THR A 101 -6.60 33.59 -11.34
CA THR A 101 -6.44 32.16 -11.58
C THR A 101 -7.54 31.40 -10.88
N LEU A 102 -8.21 30.51 -11.60
CA LEU A 102 -9.20 29.59 -11.05
C LEU A 102 -8.54 28.24 -10.87
N LYS A 103 -8.71 27.63 -9.70
CA LYS A 103 -8.13 26.31 -9.37
C LYS A 103 -9.20 25.38 -8.81
N TYR A 104 -9.21 24.16 -9.31
CA TYR A 104 -10.06 23.08 -8.81
C TYR A 104 -9.19 21.92 -8.36
N PRO A 105 -9.48 21.30 -7.21
CA PRO A 105 -10.41 21.73 -6.16
C PRO A 105 -9.93 23.04 -5.47
N ALA A 106 -10.88 23.78 -4.89
CA ALA A 106 -10.63 25.16 -4.37
C ALA A 106 -9.44 25.25 -3.40
N ASP A 107 -9.30 24.29 -2.48
CA ASP A 107 -8.34 24.34 -1.38
C ASP A 107 -7.23 23.28 -1.51
N VAL A 108 -7.10 22.65 -2.69
CA VAL A 108 -6.11 21.58 -2.94
C VAL A 108 -4.97 22.13 -3.80
N THR A 109 -3.75 22.04 -3.28
CA THR A 109 -2.53 22.53 -3.95
C THR A 109 -1.64 21.42 -4.47
N ALA A 110 -1.93 20.16 -4.15
CA ALA A 110 -1.18 18.99 -4.59
C ALA A 110 -2.14 17.81 -4.82
N VAL A 111 -1.76 16.92 -5.72
CA VAL A 111 -2.52 15.68 -6.00
C VAL A 111 -2.62 14.84 -4.73
N PRO A 112 -3.83 14.37 -4.33
CA PRO A 112 -3.98 13.51 -3.16
C PRO A 112 -3.18 12.21 -3.33
N THR A 113 -2.36 11.89 -2.35
CA THR A 113 -1.59 10.62 -2.34
C THR A 113 -2.45 9.40 -2.04
N THR A 114 -3.67 9.59 -1.54
CA THR A 114 -4.66 8.53 -1.37
C THR A 114 -5.94 8.92 -2.10
N GLN A 115 -6.40 8.04 -2.97
CA GLN A 115 -7.55 8.25 -3.86
C GLN A 115 -8.47 7.04 -3.80
N VAL A 116 -9.78 7.25 -3.91
CA VAL A 116 -10.76 6.15 -3.97
C VAL A 116 -10.88 5.67 -5.41
N ALA A 117 -10.94 4.37 -5.62
CA ALA A 117 -11.10 3.78 -6.95
C ALA A 117 -12.48 4.12 -7.55
N VAL A 118 -12.48 4.62 -8.78
CA VAL A 118 -13.67 4.87 -9.59
C VAL A 118 -13.50 4.12 -10.90
N ALA A 119 -14.39 3.15 -11.17
CA ALA A 119 -14.30 2.32 -12.36
C ALA A 119 -14.38 3.16 -13.65
N GLY A 120 -13.40 3.00 -14.53
CA GLY A 120 -13.30 3.74 -15.78
C GLY A 120 -12.95 5.24 -15.64
N SER A 121 -12.63 5.70 -14.41
CA SER A 121 -12.37 7.11 -14.12
C SER A 121 -11.36 7.24 -12.98
N PHE A 122 -11.20 8.46 -12.44
CA PHE A 122 -10.42 8.78 -11.23
C PHE A 122 -11.33 9.41 -10.16
N ALA A 123 -10.84 9.46 -8.92
CA ALA A 123 -11.59 10.03 -7.80
C ALA A 123 -11.93 11.51 -8.04
N ASN A 124 -13.15 11.90 -7.66
CA ASN A 124 -13.54 13.32 -7.69
C ASN A 124 -12.59 14.14 -6.81
N GLY A 125 -12.17 15.31 -7.27
CA GLY A 125 -11.20 16.15 -6.56
C GLY A 125 -9.75 15.66 -6.58
N ALA A 126 -9.43 14.54 -7.22
CA ALA A 126 -8.05 14.06 -7.34
C ALA A 126 -7.25 14.77 -8.45
N ALA A 127 -7.90 15.19 -9.51
CA ALA A 127 -7.26 15.96 -10.58
C ALA A 127 -7.22 17.44 -10.21
N LEU A 128 -6.06 18.07 -10.42
CA LEU A 128 -5.89 19.51 -10.31
C LEU A 128 -6.17 20.17 -11.66
N LEU A 129 -7.09 21.14 -11.68
CA LEU A 129 -7.39 21.92 -12.88
C LEU A 129 -7.07 23.38 -12.61
N GLU A 130 -6.51 24.07 -13.61
CA GLU A 130 -6.17 25.49 -13.51
C GLU A 130 -6.53 26.26 -14.79
N GLY A 131 -7.05 27.47 -14.63
CA GLY A 131 -7.32 28.37 -15.73
C GLY A 131 -7.12 29.81 -15.31
N SER A 132 -6.75 30.67 -16.24
CA SER A 132 -6.56 32.11 -15.97
C SER A 132 -7.46 32.94 -16.86
N VAL A 133 -8.06 33.98 -16.28
CA VAL A 133 -8.98 34.90 -16.96
C VAL A 133 -8.76 36.32 -16.44
N ARG A 134 -9.07 37.33 -17.26
CA ARG A 134 -9.08 38.73 -16.78
C ARG A 134 -10.32 38.97 -15.94
N LEU A 135 -10.20 39.76 -14.90
CA LEU A 135 -11.30 40.01 -13.95
C LEU A 135 -12.55 40.59 -14.66
N LYS A 136 -12.35 41.47 -15.68
CA LYS A 136 -13.48 42.01 -16.47
C LYS A 136 -14.25 40.93 -17.23
N ASP A 137 -13.54 39.90 -17.72
CA ASP A 137 -14.14 38.80 -18.49
C ASP A 137 -14.84 37.83 -17.52
N LEU A 138 -14.27 37.63 -16.31
CA LEU A 138 -14.91 36.91 -15.22
C LEU A 138 -16.23 37.60 -14.77
N ARG A 139 -16.21 38.92 -14.63
CA ARG A 139 -17.42 39.74 -14.31
C ARG A 139 -18.48 39.70 -15.40
N ALA A 140 -18.06 39.59 -16.64
CA ALA A 140 -18.96 39.46 -17.78
C ALA A 140 -19.63 38.08 -17.89
N GLY A 141 -19.23 37.12 -17.03
CA GLY A 141 -19.75 35.74 -17.07
C GLY A 141 -19.18 34.94 -18.24
N GLU A 142 -18.06 35.37 -18.83
CA GLU A 142 -17.45 34.62 -19.93
C GLU A 142 -16.96 33.27 -19.44
N GLY A 143 -17.26 32.22 -20.20
CA GLY A 143 -16.86 30.85 -19.86
C GLY A 143 -15.34 30.70 -19.76
N VAL A 144 -14.87 30.04 -18.69
CA VAL A 144 -13.44 29.81 -18.47
C VAL A 144 -13.11 28.34 -18.68
N THR A 145 -12.04 28.08 -19.42
CA THR A 145 -11.51 26.74 -19.61
C THR A 145 -10.44 26.44 -18.55
N LEU A 146 -10.66 25.36 -17.80
CA LEU A 146 -9.67 24.86 -16.84
C LEU A 146 -8.85 23.72 -17.47
N ASN A 147 -7.55 23.84 -17.50
CA ASN A 147 -6.62 22.83 -18.00
C ASN A 147 -6.25 21.85 -16.89
N ASN A 148 -6.03 20.58 -17.27
CA ASN A 148 -5.60 19.56 -16.31
C ASN A 148 -4.10 19.70 -16.04
N GLU A 149 -3.76 19.92 -14.78
CA GLU A 149 -2.37 20.04 -14.31
C GLU A 149 -1.83 18.73 -13.75
N THR A 150 -2.59 17.63 -13.83
CA THR A 150 -2.16 16.30 -13.36
C THR A 150 -1.73 15.40 -14.50
N ALA A 151 -0.98 14.36 -14.18
CA ALA A 151 -0.79 13.18 -15.03
C ALA A 151 -1.68 12.03 -14.54
N LEU A 152 -2.05 11.13 -15.45
CA LEU A 152 -2.90 9.98 -15.13
C LEU A 152 -2.17 8.68 -15.43
N LEU A 153 -2.20 7.74 -14.47
CA LEU A 153 -1.79 6.36 -14.67
C LEU A 153 -3.04 5.51 -14.90
N GLN A 154 -3.21 4.97 -16.09
CA GLN A 154 -4.28 4.01 -16.40
C GLN A 154 -3.81 2.59 -16.12
N PHE A 155 -4.63 1.78 -15.44
CA PHE A 155 -4.26 0.42 -15.09
C PHE A 155 -5.47 -0.50 -14.89
N LYS A 156 -5.20 -1.82 -14.92
CA LYS A 156 -6.11 -2.87 -14.43
C LYS A 156 -5.36 -3.72 -13.42
N THR A 157 -5.99 -3.99 -12.25
CA THR A 157 -5.39 -4.89 -11.26
C THR A 157 -5.86 -6.33 -11.47
N PRO A 158 -4.97 -7.34 -11.32
CA PRO A 158 -5.35 -8.74 -11.49
C PRO A 158 -6.19 -9.29 -10.33
N VAL A 159 -6.10 -8.67 -9.16
CA VAL A 159 -6.83 -9.06 -7.94
C VAL A 159 -7.46 -7.81 -7.31
N ALA A 160 -8.50 -7.99 -6.50
CA ALA A 160 -9.08 -6.88 -5.74
C ALA A 160 -8.15 -6.41 -4.63
N GLY A 161 -8.14 -5.11 -4.35
CA GLY A 161 -7.33 -4.51 -3.28
C GLY A 161 -6.88 -3.10 -3.61
N ASP A 162 -6.12 -2.52 -2.69
CA ASP A 162 -5.50 -1.21 -2.88
C ASP A 162 -4.29 -1.33 -3.81
N VAL A 163 -4.15 -0.39 -4.73
CA VAL A 163 -2.99 -0.32 -5.63
C VAL A 163 -2.17 0.91 -5.28
N ALA A 164 -0.90 0.70 -4.92
CA ALA A 164 0.01 1.78 -4.61
C ALA A 164 1.11 1.88 -5.68
N PHE A 165 1.24 3.04 -6.32
CA PHE A 165 2.28 3.37 -7.30
C PHE A 165 3.34 4.23 -6.62
N THR A 166 4.60 3.81 -6.68
CA THR A 166 5.73 4.61 -6.20
C THR A 166 6.54 5.10 -7.40
N ILE A 167 6.68 6.42 -7.53
CA ILE A 167 7.49 7.09 -8.55
C ILE A 167 8.59 7.86 -7.84
N GLY A 168 9.83 7.41 -7.97
CA GLY A 168 10.93 7.95 -7.18
C GLY A 168 10.71 7.74 -5.68
N THR A 169 10.39 8.80 -4.94
CA THR A 169 10.11 8.77 -3.49
C THR A 169 8.63 8.98 -3.15
N THR A 170 7.80 9.32 -4.13
CA THR A 170 6.38 9.63 -3.91
C THR A 170 5.51 8.41 -4.19
N THR A 171 4.58 8.12 -3.30
CA THR A 171 3.64 7.00 -3.44
C THR A 171 2.20 7.52 -3.53
N TYR A 172 1.47 7.06 -4.53
CA TYR A 172 0.05 7.32 -4.75
C TYR A 172 -0.72 6.01 -4.60
N THR A 173 -1.75 6.00 -3.77
CA THR A 173 -2.54 4.80 -3.49
C THR A 173 -3.97 4.99 -3.97
N VAL A 174 -4.46 4.05 -4.77
CA VAL A 174 -5.87 3.97 -5.18
C VAL A 174 -6.51 2.85 -4.39
N THR A 175 -7.47 3.19 -3.51
CA THR A 175 -8.08 2.24 -2.57
C THR A 175 -9.35 1.63 -3.11
N GLY A 176 -9.58 0.34 -2.83
CA GLY A 176 -10.82 -0.35 -3.16
C GLY A 176 -10.96 -0.77 -4.63
N CYS A 177 -9.87 -1.03 -5.33
CA CYS A 177 -9.91 -1.52 -6.71
C CYS A 177 -10.51 -2.93 -6.78
N ALA A 178 -11.45 -3.15 -7.69
CA ALA A 178 -11.93 -4.49 -8.05
C ALA A 178 -11.02 -5.13 -9.11
N ALA A 179 -10.91 -6.45 -9.10
CA ALA A 179 -10.12 -7.18 -10.09
C ALA A 179 -10.59 -6.93 -11.54
N ASN A 180 -9.67 -6.91 -12.48
CA ASN A 180 -9.89 -6.80 -13.92
C ASN A 180 -10.68 -5.55 -14.39
N THR A 181 -10.80 -4.55 -13.53
CA THR A 181 -11.48 -3.28 -13.83
C THR A 181 -10.43 -2.20 -14.12
N THR A 182 -10.72 -1.34 -15.11
CA THR A 182 -9.86 -0.20 -15.45
C THR A 182 -10.04 0.92 -14.44
N TYR A 183 -8.93 1.47 -13.95
CA TYR A 183 -8.86 2.62 -13.04
C TYR A 183 -7.81 3.61 -13.51
N TYR A 184 -7.87 4.80 -12.94
CA TYR A 184 -6.89 5.87 -13.16
C TYR A 184 -6.43 6.42 -11.81
N ALA A 185 -5.14 6.56 -11.64
CA ALA A 185 -4.54 7.29 -10.54
C ALA A 185 -4.07 8.66 -11.02
N CYS A 186 -4.51 9.72 -10.36
CA CYS A 186 -3.92 11.05 -10.55
C CYS A 186 -2.56 11.10 -9.86
N VAL A 187 -1.57 11.66 -10.53
CA VAL A 187 -0.22 11.86 -9.99
C VAL A 187 0.27 13.26 -10.33
N ASP A 188 1.14 13.82 -9.51
CA ASP A 188 1.73 15.13 -9.79
C ASP A 188 2.49 15.10 -11.12
N PRO A 189 2.46 16.19 -11.89
CA PRO A 189 3.31 16.36 -13.05
C PRO A 189 4.77 16.51 -12.61
N ALA A 190 5.70 16.24 -13.53
CA ALA A 190 7.14 16.33 -13.31
C ALA A 190 7.71 15.45 -12.16
N VAL A 191 6.95 14.49 -11.63
CA VAL A 191 7.56 13.45 -10.80
C VAL A 191 8.35 12.49 -11.66
N SER A 192 9.52 12.10 -11.17
CA SER A 192 10.43 11.24 -11.91
C SER A 192 11.17 10.26 -11.01
N GLY A 193 11.62 9.17 -11.61
CA GLY A 193 12.38 8.16 -10.93
C GLY A 193 11.95 6.74 -11.33
N LYS A 194 12.29 5.76 -10.52
CA LYS A 194 11.83 4.40 -10.69
C LYS A 194 10.32 4.34 -10.44
N LEU A 195 9.56 3.73 -11.36
CA LEU A 195 8.16 3.36 -11.14
C LEU A 195 8.09 1.90 -10.69
N SER A 196 7.51 1.68 -9.54
CA SER A 196 7.11 0.38 -9.01
C SER A 196 5.69 0.45 -8.45
N TYR A 197 5.09 -0.70 -8.20
CA TYR A 197 3.75 -0.74 -7.62
C TYR A 197 3.55 -1.98 -6.73
N THR A 198 2.53 -1.90 -5.88
CA THR A 198 2.01 -3.04 -5.12
C THR A 198 0.51 -3.16 -5.34
N VAL A 199 -0.03 -4.37 -5.18
CA VAL A 199 -1.47 -4.62 -5.07
C VAL A 199 -1.70 -5.32 -3.73
N GLY A 200 -2.38 -4.63 -2.81
CA GLY A 200 -2.35 -5.01 -1.40
C GLY A 200 -0.91 -5.09 -0.90
N LEU A 201 -0.47 -6.26 -0.45
CA LEU A 201 0.91 -6.50 -0.03
C LEU A 201 1.81 -7.05 -1.14
N ALA A 202 1.24 -7.58 -2.23
CA ALA A 202 2.02 -8.21 -3.30
C ALA A 202 2.80 -7.17 -4.12
N LEU A 203 4.07 -7.48 -4.39
CA LEU A 203 4.92 -6.66 -5.25
C LEU A 203 4.48 -6.76 -6.71
N GLY A 204 4.60 -5.66 -7.44
CA GLY A 204 4.41 -5.63 -8.88
C GLY A 204 5.44 -6.48 -9.63
N GLY A 205 4.98 -7.16 -10.67
CA GLY A 205 5.82 -8.01 -11.52
C GLY A 205 6.66 -7.23 -12.54
N LYS A 206 6.37 -5.95 -12.74
CA LYS A 206 7.09 -5.07 -13.67
C LYS A 206 7.44 -3.76 -12.99
N GLU A 207 8.65 -3.30 -13.28
CA GLU A 207 9.16 -2.00 -12.84
C GLU A 207 9.69 -1.25 -14.05
N LYS A 208 9.63 0.09 -14.00
CA LYS A 208 10.33 0.94 -14.97
C LYS A 208 11.46 1.67 -14.23
N ALA A 209 12.70 1.43 -14.63
CA ALA A 209 13.88 2.01 -13.97
C ALA A 209 13.91 3.55 -14.08
N SER A 210 13.35 4.10 -15.18
CA SER A 210 13.19 5.53 -15.40
C SER A 210 11.78 5.80 -15.91
N PHE A 211 11.06 6.64 -15.21
CA PHE A 211 9.72 7.08 -15.53
C PHE A 211 9.59 8.55 -15.15
N SER A 212 8.91 9.32 -15.95
CA SER A 212 8.59 10.72 -15.67
C SER A 212 7.18 11.03 -16.12
N THR A 213 6.52 11.93 -15.41
CA THR A 213 5.17 12.37 -15.69
C THR A 213 5.17 13.80 -16.23
N GLU A 214 4.20 14.13 -17.05
CA GLU A 214 3.95 15.46 -17.57
C GLU A 214 2.46 15.77 -17.38
N ALA A 215 2.15 17.04 -17.10
CA ALA A 215 0.77 17.51 -17.00
C ALA A 215 -0.04 17.13 -18.25
N ASN A 216 -1.32 16.82 -18.02
CA ASN A 216 -2.25 16.54 -19.11
C ASN A 216 -1.89 15.30 -19.96
N LYS A 217 -1.18 14.31 -19.38
CA LYS A 217 -0.84 13.06 -20.06
C LYS A 217 -1.40 11.84 -19.36
N VAL A 218 -1.85 10.87 -20.15
CA VAL A 218 -2.24 9.53 -19.70
C VAL A 218 -1.12 8.54 -20.01
N TYR A 219 -0.72 7.80 -19.01
CA TYR A 219 0.27 6.73 -19.11
C TYR A 219 -0.44 5.39 -18.93
N ASP A 220 -0.64 4.67 -20.02
CA ASP A 220 -1.24 3.33 -19.96
C ASP A 220 -0.22 2.31 -19.47
N LEU A 221 -0.48 1.76 -18.29
CA LEU A 221 0.31 0.67 -17.69
C LEU A 221 -0.27 -0.71 -18.05
N GLY A 222 -1.47 -0.75 -18.65
CA GLY A 222 -2.17 -1.96 -19.01
C GLY A 222 -2.62 -2.80 -17.82
N ALA A 223 -2.68 -4.11 -18.03
CA ALA A 223 -2.92 -5.05 -16.95
C ALA A 223 -1.65 -5.19 -16.08
N LEU A 224 -1.79 -4.88 -14.80
CA LEU A 224 -0.73 -5.07 -13.83
C LEU A 224 -0.48 -6.56 -13.63
N THR A 225 0.77 -6.93 -13.38
CA THR A 225 1.18 -8.28 -13.03
C THR A 225 1.80 -8.29 -11.65
N LEU A 226 1.71 -9.40 -10.93
CA LEU A 226 2.33 -9.54 -9.63
C LEU A 226 3.63 -10.33 -9.75
N LYS A 227 4.58 -10.07 -8.84
CA LYS A 227 5.85 -10.78 -8.79
C LYS A 227 5.64 -12.17 -8.20
N GLU A 228 5.72 -13.18 -9.05
CA GLU A 228 5.57 -14.57 -8.64
C GLU A 228 6.71 -14.99 -7.70
N SER A 229 6.35 -15.69 -6.64
CA SER A 229 7.31 -16.34 -5.74
C SER A 229 7.59 -17.78 -6.21
N MET A 230 8.53 -18.41 -5.52
CA MET A 230 8.76 -19.84 -5.72
C MET A 230 7.70 -20.74 -5.07
N PHE A 231 6.76 -20.19 -4.30
CA PHE A 231 5.76 -20.94 -3.56
C PHE A 231 4.39 -20.93 -4.23
N GLY A 232 3.60 -21.96 -3.92
CA GLY A 232 2.21 -22.10 -4.32
C GLY A 232 1.38 -22.82 -3.26
N VAL A 233 0.07 -22.66 -3.36
CA VAL A 233 -0.93 -23.40 -2.58
C VAL A 233 -1.39 -24.57 -3.42
N ILE A 234 -1.39 -25.79 -2.85
CA ILE A 234 -1.74 -27.04 -3.53
C ILE A 234 -2.77 -27.82 -2.73
N GLY A 235 -3.65 -28.56 -3.40
CA GLY A 235 -4.66 -29.44 -2.76
C GLY A 235 -5.95 -28.73 -2.36
N ASN A 236 -6.03 -27.42 -2.46
CA ASN A 236 -7.16 -26.60 -2.02
C ASN A 236 -8.54 -27.05 -2.56
N THR A 237 -8.60 -27.71 -3.68
CA THR A 237 -9.81 -28.33 -4.28
C THR A 237 -9.72 -29.85 -4.39
N GLY A 238 -8.76 -30.47 -3.72
CA GLY A 238 -8.50 -31.91 -3.77
C GLY A 238 -7.57 -32.32 -4.91
N ASP A 239 -7.11 -31.40 -5.76
CA ASP A 239 -6.11 -31.68 -6.79
C ASP A 239 -4.69 -31.47 -6.22
N TRP A 240 -3.91 -32.55 -6.22
CA TRP A 240 -2.53 -32.63 -5.74
C TRP A 240 -1.50 -32.80 -6.88
N GLY A 241 -1.93 -32.60 -8.12
CA GLY A 241 -1.08 -32.73 -9.30
C GLY A 241 -0.02 -31.63 -9.40
N ASP A 242 1.06 -31.89 -10.14
CA ASP A 242 2.22 -30.98 -10.22
C ASP A 242 1.95 -29.64 -10.92
N LYS A 243 0.78 -29.49 -11.54
CA LYS A 243 0.38 -28.23 -12.21
C LYS A 243 -0.79 -27.53 -11.54
N ALA A 244 -1.27 -28.06 -10.40
CA ALA A 244 -2.44 -27.54 -9.70
C ALA A 244 -2.13 -26.41 -8.72
N ASP A 245 -0.85 -26.02 -8.56
CA ASP A 245 -0.47 -24.97 -7.62
C ASP A 245 -1.08 -23.62 -7.98
N ILE A 246 -1.79 -23.03 -7.03
CA ILE A 246 -2.16 -21.62 -7.09
C ILE A 246 -0.93 -20.82 -6.70
N LYS A 247 -0.52 -19.91 -7.57
CA LYS A 247 0.68 -19.09 -7.36
C LYS A 247 0.58 -18.21 -6.14
N MET A 248 1.65 -18.15 -5.37
CA MET A 248 1.88 -17.14 -4.37
C MET A 248 2.79 -16.04 -4.93
N TYR A 249 2.61 -14.84 -4.44
CA TYR A 249 3.35 -13.66 -4.87
C TYR A 249 4.28 -13.17 -3.77
N GLU A 250 5.43 -12.61 -4.16
CA GLU A 250 6.32 -11.92 -3.24
C GLU A 250 5.64 -10.66 -2.68
N THR A 251 5.94 -10.33 -1.44
CA THR A 251 5.45 -9.13 -0.77
C THR A 251 6.60 -8.20 -0.39
N THR A 252 6.28 -7.05 0.19
CA THR A 252 7.28 -6.15 0.78
C THR A 252 7.94 -6.72 2.03
N GLY A 253 7.39 -7.80 2.62
CA GLY A 253 7.96 -8.50 3.77
C GLY A 253 9.00 -9.53 3.37
N ASP A 254 10.08 -9.65 4.16
CA ASP A 254 11.12 -10.64 3.92
C ASP A 254 10.58 -12.06 4.16
N ASN A 255 10.68 -12.93 3.15
CA ASN A 255 10.15 -14.29 3.17
C ASN A 255 8.64 -14.37 3.54
N PHE A 256 7.89 -13.37 3.12
CA PHE A 256 6.45 -13.27 3.31
C PHE A 256 5.74 -13.24 1.96
N TYR A 257 4.76 -14.14 1.79
CA TYR A 257 4.13 -14.41 0.49
C TYR A 257 2.62 -14.37 0.61
N VAL A 258 1.91 -14.16 -0.50
CA VAL A 258 0.45 -14.15 -0.53
C VAL A 258 -0.11 -14.79 -1.79
N ALA A 259 -1.20 -15.56 -1.64
CA ALA A 259 -2.10 -15.96 -2.71
C ALA A 259 -3.48 -15.34 -2.44
N TYR A 260 -4.05 -14.70 -3.44
CA TYR A 260 -5.34 -14.02 -3.29
C TYR A 260 -6.49 -14.86 -3.85
N GLY A 261 -7.65 -14.78 -3.19
CA GLY A 261 -8.89 -15.35 -3.68
C GLY A 261 -8.84 -16.87 -3.88
N VAL A 262 -8.12 -17.59 -3.04
CA VAL A 262 -7.99 -19.05 -3.11
C VAL A 262 -9.28 -19.71 -2.69
N GLU A 263 -9.94 -20.40 -3.62
CA GLU A 263 -11.07 -21.27 -3.29
C GLU A 263 -10.56 -22.51 -2.57
N VAL A 264 -11.11 -22.81 -1.40
CA VAL A 264 -10.76 -23.98 -0.60
C VAL A 264 -12.00 -24.81 -0.35
N THR A 265 -11.99 -26.04 -0.87
CA THR A 265 -13.02 -27.08 -0.66
C THR A 265 -12.44 -28.36 -0.07
N SER A 266 -11.13 -28.37 0.17
CA SER A 266 -10.38 -29.48 0.74
C SER A 266 -9.25 -28.95 1.62
N GLY A 267 -8.46 -29.84 2.23
CA GLY A 267 -7.21 -29.46 2.88
C GLY A 267 -6.15 -29.04 1.84
N PHE A 268 -5.21 -28.19 2.24
CA PHE A 268 -4.15 -27.71 1.36
C PHE A 268 -2.78 -27.72 2.04
N LYS A 269 -1.73 -27.54 1.26
CA LYS A 269 -0.36 -27.26 1.71
C LYS A 269 0.20 -26.05 0.96
N VAL A 270 1.22 -25.45 1.54
CA VAL A 270 2.09 -24.50 0.82
C VAL A 270 3.35 -25.25 0.45
N ARG A 271 3.73 -25.21 -0.84
CA ARG A 271 4.95 -25.89 -1.31
C ARG A 271 5.75 -25.05 -2.30
N LYS A 272 6.98 -25.48 -2.60
CA LYS A 272 7.66 -25.02 -3.80
C LYS A 272 6.82 -25.47 -5.02
N ALA A 273 6.38 -24.49 -5.81
CA ALA A 273 5.44 -24.74 -6.90
C ALA A 273 5.96 -25.80 -7.87
N GLY A 274 5.11 -26.77 -8.18
CA GLY A 274 5.39 -27.88 -9.09
C GLY A 274 6.34 -28.96 -8.53
N VAL A 275 6.75 -28.90 -7.27
CA VAL A 275 7.75 -29.84 -6.72
C VAL A 275 7.36 -30.32 -5.33
N TRP A 276 7.40 -31.65 -5.12
CA TRP A 276 7.31 -32.27 -3.82
C TRP A 276 8.71 -32.44 -3.20
N ASP A 277 9.14 -31.43 -2.45
CA ASP A 277 10.41 -31.40 -1.74
C ASP A 277 10.15 -31.24 -0.24
N ASN A 278 10.63 -32.18 0.57
CA ASN A 278 10.41 -32.18 2.00
C ASN A 278 10.87 -30.90 2.71
N ASN A 279 11.85 -30.17 2.16
CA ASN A 279 12.33 -28.90 2.71
C ASN A 279 11.42 -27.71 2.40
N TYR A 280 10.51 -27.86 1.43
CA TYR A 280 9.66 -26.82 0.91
C TYR A 280 8.19 -27.22 0.83
N ASN A 281 7.80 -28.27 1.55
CA ASN A 281 6.43 -28.77 1.65
C ASN A 281 5.90 -28.48 3.05
N PHE A 282 5.14 -27.42 3.20
CA PHE A 282 4.67 -26.90 4.48
C PHE A 282 3.23 -27.35 4.75
N GLY A 283 3.05 -28.07 5.83
CA GLY A 283 1.77 -28.48 6.35
C GLY A 283 1.70 -28.28 7.86
N THR A 284 0.59 -28.65 8.47
CA THR A 284 0.36 -28.53 9.91
C THR A 284 0.46 -29.87 10.63
N THR A 285 0.28 -29.84 11.93
CA THR A 285 0.21 -31.03 12.80
C THR A 285 -1.23 -31.42 13.14
N SER A 286 -2.16 -30.50 12.91
CA SER A 286 -3.55 -30.63 13.33
C SER A 286 -4.47 -30.85 12.14
N ALA A 287 -5.27 -31.92 12.18
CA ALA A 287 -6.32 -32.12 11.19
C ALA A 287 -7.59 -31.30 11.48
N THR A 288 -7.61 -30.51 12.56
CA THR A 288 -8.76 -29.66 12.90
C THR A 288 -8.91 -28.52 11.90
N ALA A 289 -10.09 -28.42 11.30
CA ALA A 289 -10.40 -27.33 10.38
C ALA A 289 -10.35 -25.97 11.08
N LYS A 290 -9.70 -25.02 10.44
CA LYS A 290 -9.61 -23.63 10.90
C LYS A 290 -10.72 -22.79 10.28
N SER A 291 -11.09 -21.72 10.93
CA SER A 291 -12.00 -20.71 10.42
C SER A 291 -11.21 -19.59 9.69
N ALA A 292 -11.94 -18.70 9.00
CA ALA A 292 -11.37 -17.46 8.50
C ALA A 292 -10.73 -16.62 9.62
N ASN A 293 -9.76 -15.79 9.25
CA ASN A 293 -8.98 -14.89 10.10
C ASN A 293 -8.17 -15.61 11.20
N SER A 294 -7.71 -16.82 10.89
CA SER A 294 -6.90 -17.65 11.80
C SER A 294 -5.45 -17.79 11.34
N VAL A 295 -4.60 -18.15 12.29
CA VAL A 295 -3.19 -18.48 12.09
C VAL A 295 -2.99 -19.97 12.31
N VAL A 296 -2.24 -20.59 11.41
CA VAL A 296 -1.84 -22.00 11.48
C VAL A 296 -0.31 -22.07 11.56
N GLY A 297 0.20 -22.77 12.55
CA GLY A 297 1.61 -23.15 12.61
C GLY A 297 1.92 -24.20 11.53
N VAL A 298 2.99 -23.97 10.76
CA VAL A 298 3.40 -24.89 9.69
C VAL A 298 4.88 -25.25 9.80
N TYR A 299 5.20 -26.45 9.36
CA TYR A 299 6.56 -26.97 9.33
C TYR A 299 6.78 -27.81 8.08
N THR A 300 8.03 -28.04 7.74
CA THR A 300 8.42 -28.90 6.62
C THR A 300 8.71 -30.30 7.11
N ASP A 301 7.93 -31.25 6.63
CA ASP A 301 8.19 -32.70 6.82
C ASP A 301 7.39 -33.49 5.81
N GLY A 302 7.94 -34.56 5.28
CA GLY A 302 7.22 -35.50 4.40
C GLY A 302 5.98 -36.14 5.03
N GLY A 303 5.79 -36.01 6.36
CA GLY A 303 4.64 -36.49 7.12
C GLY A 303 3.73 -35.39 7.68
N SER A 304 3.87 -34.13 7.25
CA SER A 304 2.99 -33.06 7.71
C SER A 304 1.55 -33.28 7.23
N THR A 305 0.60 -32.94 8.09
CA THR A 305 -0.84 -32.99 7.78
C THR A 305 -1.25 -31.79 6.93
N ASP A 306 -2.30 -31.93 6.14
CA ASP A 306 -2.86 -30.83 5.36
C ASP A 306 -3.45 -29.76 6.28
N ILE A 307 -3.40 -28.52 5.83
CA ILE A 307 -4.06 -27.40 6.49
C ILE A 307 -5.53 -27.46 6.12
N ASN A 308 -6.36 -27.89 7.07
CA ASN A 308 -7.80 -27.96 6.87
C ASN A 308 -8.47 -26.64 7.25
N VAL A 309 -9.40 -26.21 6.41
CA VAL A 309 -10.16 -24.96 6.57
C VAL A 309 -11.62 -25.25 6.23
N THR A 310 -12.55 -24.50 6.81
CA THR A 310 -13.94 -24.51 6.34
C THR A 310 -14.00 -24.07 4.88
N ASN A 311 -14.87 -24.67 4.07
CA ASN A 311 -15.00 -24.32 2.67
C ASN A 311 -15.26 -22.84 2.48
N GLY A 312 -14.59 -22.22 1.53
CA GLY A 312 -14.70 -20.79 1.26
C GLY A 312 -13.60 -20.25 0.35
N THR A 313 -13.62 -18.95 0.15
CA THR A 313 -12.58 -18.23 -0.58
C THR A 313 -11.75 -17.43 0.40
N TYR A 314 -10.42 -17.48 0.28
CA TYR A 314 -9.48 -16.89 1.23
C TYR A 314 -8.31 -16.21 0.55
N ASP A 315 -7.77 -15.19 1.21
CA ASP A 315 -6.41 -14.73 0.97
C ASP A 315 -5.48 -15.52 1.91
N ILE A 316 -4.54 -16.24 1.34
CA ILE A 316 -3.60 -17.12 2.08
C ILE A 316 -2.25 -16.41 2.14
N TYR A 317 -1.83 -16.05 3.35
CA TYR A 317 -0.50 -15.49 3.57
C TYR A 317 0.42 -16.53 4.18
N PHE A 318 1.68 -16.54 3.78
CA PHE A 318 2.69 -17.45 4.28
C PHE A 318 3.91 -16.67 4.80
N ASP A 319 4.10 -16.66 6.12
CA ASP A 319 5.32 -16.20 6.78
C ASP A 319 6.26 -17.38 6.98
N ARG A 320 7.22 -17.53 6.06
CA ARG A 320 8.17 -18.63 6.10
C ARG A 320 9.08 -18.56 7.31
N LEU A 321 9.46 -17.34 7.76
CA LEU A 321 10.37 -17.16 8.90
C LEU A 321 9.67 -17.46 10.23
N ALA A 322 8.42 -17.09 10.35
CA ALA A 322 7.62 -17.40 11.52
C ALA A 322 7.05 -18.83 11.50
N GLY A 323 7.10 -19.54 10.38
CA GLY A 323 6.45 -20.84 10.20
C GLY A 323 4.93 -20.72 10.37
N GLN A 324 4.31 -19.72 9.76
CA GLN A 324 2.88 -19.43 9.91
C GLN A 324 2.20 -19.28 8.56
N VAL A 325 1.01 -19.87 8.45
CA VAL A 325 0.06 -19.58 7.37
C VAL A 325 -1.15 -18.86 7.98
N TYR A 326 -1.52 -17.74 7.36
CA TYR A 326 -2.70 -16.96 7.74
C TYR A 326 -3.80 -17.23 6.73
N ILE A 327 -4.99 -17.54 7.21
CA ILE A 327 -6.17 -17.83 6.41
C ILE A 327 -7.13 -16.67 6.61
N MET A 328 -7.18 -15.76 5.64
CA MET A 328 -7.87 -14.48 5.81
C MET A 328 -9.10 -14.40 4.89
N THR A 329 -10.16 -13.77 5.38
CA THR A 329 -11.24 -13.34 4.49
C THR A 329 -10.65 -12.40 3.44
N PRO A 330 -11.03 -12.51 2.13
CA PRO A 330 -10.48 -11.68 1.08
C PRO A 330 -10.55 -10.18 1.41
N GLY A 331 -9.43 -9.49 1.19
CA GLY A 331 -9.28 -8.07 1.51
C GLY A 331 -8.89 -7.76 2.96
N ASN A 332 -8.92 -8.72 3.88
CA ASN A 332 -8.49 -8.52 5.26
C ASN A 332 -6.97 -8.63 5.39
N SER A 333 -6.38 -7.73 6.17
CA SER A 333 -4.96 -7.81 6.54
C SER A 333 -4.70 -8.99 7.46
N HIS A 334 -3.59 -9.73 7.22
CA HIS A 334 -3.11 -10.78 8.13
C HIS A 334 -2.89 -10.30 9.58
N LYS A 335 -2.72 -8.99 9.79
CA LYS A 335 -2.49 -8.37 11.12
C LYS A 335 -3.70 -8.46 12.04
N VAL A 336 -4.91 -8.67 11.52
CA VAL A 336 -6.11 -8.82 12.34
C VAL A 336 -6.28 -10.24 12.89
N ALA A 337 -5.47 -11.21 12.43
CA ALA A 337 -5.51 -12.57 12.94
C ALA A 337 -4.93 -12.64 14.37
N THR A 338 -5.65 -13.32 15.26
CA THR A 338 -5.19 -13.53 16.63
C THR A 338 -3.98 -14.45 16.66
N GLN A 339 -2.89 -13.97 17.24
CA GLN A 339 -1.67 -14.77 17.37
C GLN A 339 -1.85 -15.88 18.40
N PRO A 340 -1.32 -17.08 18.13
CA PRO A 340 -1.46 -18.21 19.04
C PRO A 340 -0.64 -17.99 20.32
N THR A 341 -1.19 -18.41 21.46
CA THR A 341 -0.51 -18.37 22.76
C THR A 341 0.38 -19.59 22.95
N ALA A 342 1.64 -19.38 23.30
CA ALA A 342 2.60 -20.45 23.50
C ALA A 342 2.26 -21.30 24.74
N PRO A 343 2.14 -22.65 24.60
CA PRO A 343 1.91 -23.53 25.74
C PRO A 343 3.17 -23.81 26.56
N GLY A 344 4.33 -23.30 26.15
CA GLY A 344 5.62 -23.46 26.80
C GLY A 344 6.72 -22.62 26.17
N ASN A 345 7.88 -22.61 26.77
CA ASN A 345 9.05 -21.85 26.30
C ASN A 345 10.17 -22.82 25.90
N TYR A 346 10.62 -22.71 24.64
CA TYR A 346 11.76 -23.48 24.13
C TYR A 346 12.89 -22.55 23.70
N SER A 347 14.12 -23.05 23.75
CA SER A 347 15.32 -22.33 23.34
C SER A 347 16.27 -23.23 22.56
N LEU A 348 17.06 -22.60 21.69
CA LEU A 348 18.23 -23.19 21.06
C LEU A 348 19.43 -23.00 21.99
N ALA A 349 20.15 -24.08 22.24
CA ALA A 349 21.44 -24.08 22.95
C ALA A 349 22.48 -24.78 22.09
N GLY A 350 23.70 -24.25 22.02
CA GLY A 350 24.75 -24.87 21.19
C GLY A 350 25.98 -24.03 20.98
N SER A 351 26.90 -24.57 20.19
CA SER A 351 28.21 -23.96 19.91
C SER A 351 28.18 -22.68 19.08
N PHE A 352 27.05 -22.32 18.50
CA PHE A 352 26.85 -21.09 17.71
C PHE A 352 26.85 -19.82 18.56
N ASN A 353 26.73 -19.93 19.88
CA ASN A 353 26.71 -18.85 20.87
C ASN A 353 28.09 -18.56 21.49
N GLY A 354 29.19 -18.62 20.74
CA GLY A 354 30.53 -18.45 21.29
C GLY A 354 31.02 -19.60 22.15
N GLY A 355 30.44 -20.80 21.98
CA GLY A 355 30.79 -22.03 22.67
C GLY A 355 29.96 -22.36 23.90
N GLY A 356 29.00 -21.50 24.26
CA GLY A 356 28.12 -21.73 25.39
C GLY A 356 26.86 -22.54 25.03
N TRP A 357 26.45 -23.42 25.93
CA TRP A 357 25.18 -24.14 25.84
C TRP A 357 24.07 -23.48 26.69
N ASP A 358 24.15 -22.14 26.80
CA ASP A 358 23.21 -21.33 27.57
C ASP A 358 21.88 -21.10 26.81
N ASP A 359 20.81 -20.79 27.55
CA ASP A 359 19.48 -20.48 26.98
C ASP A 359 19.39 -19.05 26.45
N THR A 360 20.29 -18.66 25.57
CA THR A 360 20.36 -17.29 25.09
C THR A 360 19.48 -17.01 23.88
N VAL A 361 19.03 -18.08 23.17
CA VAL A 361 18.25 -17.94 21.94
C VAL A 361 16.87 -18.59 22.12
N ALA A 362 15.85 -17.75 22.36
CA ALA A 362 14.48 -18.20 22.47
C ALA A 362 13.89 -18.56 21.10
N MET A 363 13.06 -19.60 21.07
CA MET A 363 12.21 -19.93 19.94
C MET A 363 10.86 -19.20 20.05
N LYS A 364 10.32 -18.75 18.91
CA LYS A 364 9.00 -18.12 18.81
C LYS A 364 7.97 -19.19 18.53
N TYR A 365 6.84 -19.14 19.23
CA TYR A 365 5.70 -20.02 18.98
C TYR A 365 4.96 -19.62 17.70
N SER A 366 4.80 -20.56 16.80
CA SER A 366 4.14 -20.37 15.50
C SER A 366 2.66 -20.77 15.51
N GLY A 367 2.26 -21.60 16.46
CA GLY A 367 0.94 -22.24 16.55
C GLY A 367 1.03 -23.75 16.40
N ASP A 368 -0.05 -24.47 16.74
CA ASP A 368 -0.20 -25.91 16.50
C ASP A 368 0.97 -26.78 16.99
N GLY A 369 1.57 -26.43 18.14
CA GLY A 369 2.70 -27.17 18.71
C GLY A 369 4.06 -26.93 18.00
N ILE A 370 4.16 -25.89 17.19
CA ILE A 370 5.36 -25.56 16.40
C ILE A 370 6.02 -24.31 16.96
N TRP A 371 7.36 -24.33 17.03
CA TRP A 371 8.22 -23.18 17.35
C TRP A 371 9.26 -22.98 16.25
N THR A 372 9.64 -21.74 15.99
CA THR A 372 10.63 -21.38 14.99
C THR A 372 11.68 -20.41 15.55
N ASN A 373 12.86 -20.43 14.94
CA ASN A 373 13.91 -19.43 15.14
C ASN A 373 14.70 -19.28 13.85
N VAL A 374 15.18 -18.07 13.57
CA VAL A 374 16.09 -17.79 12.46
C VAL A 374 17.48 -17.56 13.03
N GLN A 375 18.43 -18.45 12.71
CA GLN A 375 19.75 -18.49 13.31
C GLN A 375 20.85 -18.57 12.26
N ASN A 376 21.94 -17.83 12.47
CA ASN A 376 23.18 -17.98 11.72
C ASN A 376 24.03 -19.08 12.36
N PHE A 377 24.45 -20.03 11.54
CA PHE A 377 25.36 -21.07 11.95
C PHE A 377 26.65 -21.05 11.12
N ALA A 378 27.78 -21.31 11.75
CA ALA A 378 28.98 -21.76 11.06
C ALA A 378 28.83 -23.25 10.69
N ALA A 379 29.59 -23.71 9.69
CA ALA A 379 29.68 -25.13 9.39
C ALA A 379 30.12 -25.91 10.63
N ASN A 380 29.53 -27.06 10.85
CA ASN A 380 29.77 -27.92 12.00
C ASN A 380 29.31 -27.36 13.36
N ASN A 381 28.60 -26.23 13.42
CA ASN A 381 27.95 -25.87 14.67
C ASN A 381 27.00 -26.98 15.12
N GLU A 382 26.99 -27.22 16.42
CA GLU A 382 26.13 -28.19 17.08
C GLU A 382 25.10 -27.47 17.93
N PHE A 383 23.87 -28.00 17.98
CA PHE A 383 22.81 -27.47 18.82
C PHE A 383 21.83 -28.55 19.33
N LYS A 384 21.11 -28.17 20.34
CA LYS A 384 19.90 -28.85 20.82
C LYS A 384 18.78 -27.82 21.01
N ILE A 385 17.56 -28.31 20.96
CA ILE A 385 16.40 -27.59 21.46
C ILE A 385 16.12 -28.11 22.85
N LYS A 386 15.81 -27.22 23.80
CA LYS A 386 15.50 -27.60 25.17
C LYS A 386 14.40 -26.71 25.76
N ILE A 387 13.81 -27.13 26.86
CA ILE A 387 12.97 -26.25 27.67
C ILE A 387 13.84 -25.15 28.22
N LYS A 388 13.44 -23.88 28.07
CA LYS A 388 14.20 -22.74 28.58
C LYS A 388 14.47 -22.87 30.08
N GLY A 389 15.72 -22.74 30.46
CA GLY A 389 16.17 -22.87 31.86
C GLY A 389 16.28 -24.30 32.37
N SER A 390 16.07 -25.35 31.53
CA SER A 390 16.13 -26.74 31.98
C SER A 390 16.75 -27.67 30.93
N TRP A 391 17.55 -28.63 31.40
CA TRP A 391 18.06 -29.74 30.59
C TRP A 391 17.28 -31.05 30.81
N ASN A 392 16.19 -31.04 31.59
CA ASN A 392 15.41 -32.22 31.84
C ASN A 392 14.75 -32.82 30.60
N SER A 393 14.56 -31.97 29.55
CA SER A 393 14.13 -32.39 28.23
C SER A 393 14.89 -31.62 27.17
N SER A 394 15.50 -32.34 26.26
CA SER A 394 16.21 -31.76 25.12
C SER A 394 16.08 -32.65 23.88
N TRP A 395 16.14 -32.05 22.72
CA TRP A 395 15.99 -32.69 21.42
C TRP A 395 17.20 -32.34 20.56
N GLY A 396 17.75 -33.29 19.87
CA GLY A 396 18.99 -33.17 19.08
C GLY A 396 18.97 -34.06 17.84
N ALA A 397 20.07 -34.74 17.56
CA ALA A 397 20.28 -35.52 16.32
C ALA A 397 19.19 -36.55 16.02
N ASP A 398 18.71 -37.25 17.05
CA ASP A 398 17.69 -38.31 16.88
C ASP A 398 16.30 -37.77 16.53
N ASN A 399 16.14 -36.46 16.62
CA ASN A 399 14.86 -35.76 16.37
C ASN A 399 14.83 -35.04 15.01
N VAL A 400 15.90 -35.13 14.23
CA VAL A 400 16.03 -34.43 12.95
C VAL A 400 15.12 -35.08 11.90
N SER A 401 14.24 -34.26 11.29
CA SER A 401 13.40 -34.69 10.19
C SER A 401 14.19 -34.99 8.93
N PRO A 402 13.77 -35.99 8.14
CA PRO A 402 14.38 -36.28 6.86
C PRO A 402 14.40 -35.04 5.93
N GLY A 403 15.47 -34.86 5.18
CA GLY A 403 15.64 -33.73 4.24
C GLY A 403 16.17 -32.45 4.87
N SER A 404 16.29 -32.36 6.20
CA SER A 404 16.91 -31.21 6.87
C SER A 404 18.41 -31.07 6.52
N GLU A 405 18.89 -29.82 6.49
CA GLU A 405 20.31 -29.45 6.28
C GLU A 405 21.19 -29.81 7.50
N LEU A 406 20.93 -30.93 8.12
CA LEU A 406 21.60 -31.41 9.33
C LEU A 406 22.35 -32.72 9.09
N VAL A 407 23.44 -32.91 9.85
CA VAL A 407 24.11 -34.18 10.01
C VAL A 407 23.83 -34.70 11.42
N SER A 408 23.43 -35.96 11.52
CA SER A 408 23.40 -36.63 12.82
C SER A 408 24.80 -36.72 13.40
N ASN A 409 24.94 -36.43 14.70
CA ASN A 409 26.21 -36.55 15.40
C ASN A 409 26.10 -37.64 16.48
N SER A 410 27.17 -38.42 16.66
CA SER A 410 27.28 -39.48 17.65
C SER A 410 27.09 -39.03 19.11
N GLY A 411 27.14 -37.71 19.38
CA GLY A 411 26.91 -37.11 20.72
C GLY A 411 25.45 -36.71 21.00
N GLY A 412 24.50 -37.06 20.16
CA GLY A 412 23.09 -36.68 20.32
C GLY A 412 22.79 -35.21 20.04
N ASN A 413 23.75 -34.42 19.54
CA ASN A 413 23.55 -33.04 19.08
C ASN A 413 23.19 -32.99 17.60
N ALA A 414 22.29 -32.08 17.18
CA ALA A 414 22.09 -31.75 15.80
C ALA A 414 23.29 -30.94 15.28
N LYS A 415 23.86 -31.31 14.13
CA LYS A 415 25.05 -30.67 13.55
C LYS A 415 24.76 -30.10 12.17
N VAL A 416 25.08 -28.83 11.96
CA VAL A 416 24.84 -28.11 10.71
C VAL A 416 25.86 -28.47 9.66
N LYS A 417 25.44 -28.82 8.43
CA LYS A 417 26.36 -29.23 7.33
C LYS A 417 27.20 -28.09 6.79
N ALA A 418 26.62 -26.95 6.55
CA ALA A 418 27.26 -25.80 5.93
C ALA A 418 26.94 -24.50 6.66
N ALA A 419 27.82 -23.51 6.54
CA ALA A 419 27.58 -22.18 7.08
C ALA A 419 26.40 -21.51 6.37
N GLY A 420 25.61 -20.73 7.11
CA GLY A 420 24.49 -19.97 6.55
C GLY A 420 23.47 -19.54 7.60
N THR A 421 22.46 -18.82 7.11
CA THR A 421 21.27 -18.48 7.89
C THR A 421 20.20 -19.54 7.63
N TYR A 422 19.64 -20.07 8.71
CA TYR A 422 18.67 -21.15 8.66
C TYR A 422 17.43 -20.82 9.48
N ILE A 423 16.30 -21.36 9.03
CA ILE A 423 15.07 -21.44 9.80
C ILE A 423 15.08 -22.77 10.53
N VAL A 424 15.15 -22.70 11.86
CA VAL A 424 15.04 -23.87 12.74
C VAL A 424 13.60 -24.02 13.14
N GLY A 425 12.98 -25.14 12.80
CA GLY A 425 11.63 -25.51 13.22
C GLY A 425 11.69 -26.61 14.30
N PHE A 426 10.79 -26.53 15.28
CA PHE A 426 10.58 -27.55 16.30
C PHE A 426 9.10 -27.89 16.43
N TYR A 427 8.76 -29.14 16.19
CA TYR A 427 7.42 -29.68 16.43
C TYR A 427 7.45 -30.55 17.69
N LYS A 428 6.83 -30.04 18.77
CA LYS A 428 6.92 -30.65 20.12
C LYS A 428 6.27 -32.02 20.21
N ASP A 429 5.05 -32.19 19.72
CA ASP A 429 4.29 -33.42 19.89
C ASP A 429 4.86 -34.60 19.09
N GLY A 430 5.50 -34.28 17.94
CA GLY A 430 6.25 -35.26 17.17
C GLY A 430 7.73 -35.39 17.57
N ASN A 431 8.20 -34.53 18.50
CA ASN A 431 9.61 -34.39 18.86
C ASN A 431 10.54 -34.24 17.62
N LYS A 432 10.14 -33.41 16.63
CA LYS A 432 10.86 -33.25 15.37
C LYS A 432 11.55 -31.90 15.25
N ILE A 433 12.75 -31.93 14.68
CA ILE A 433 13.54 -30.73 14.36
C ILE A 433 13.68 -30.66 12.83
N THR A 434 13.40 -29.48 12.27
CA THR A 434 13.69 -29.14 10.88
C THR A 434 14.72 -28.03 10.79
N LEU A 435 15.58 -28.07 9.77
CA LEU A 435 16.52 -27.01 9.45
C LEU A 435 16.48 -26.77 7.96
N VAL A 436 16.05 -25.58 7.57
CA VAL A 436 15.93 -25.18 6.16
C VAL A 436 16.68 -23.88 5.94
N LYS A 437 17.50 -23.82 4.91
CA LYS A 437 18.25 -22.60 4.57
C LYS A 437 17.28 -21.44 4.24
N LYS A 438 17.59 -20.26 4.80
CA LYS A 438 16.83 -19.03 4.55
C LYS A 438 16.89 -18.59 3.07
#